data_54094a1755082b6f2417f35e64a0d31a
#
_entry.id   54094a1755082b6f2417f35e64a0d31a
#
_cell.length_a   1.000
_cell.length_b   1.000
_cell.length_c   1.000
_cell.angle_alpha   90.00
_cell.angle_beta   90.00
_cell.angle_gamma   90.00
#
_symmetry.space_group_name_H-M   'P 1'
#
loop_
_entity.id
_entity.type
_entity.pdbx_description
1 polymer ?
#
loop_
_entity_poly.entity_id
_entity_poly.type
_entity_poly.pdbx_seq_one_letter_code
_entity_poly.pdbx_strand_id
1 'polypeptide(L)'
;MKILTVRGFSLITFIILAAAVCSAQKSIPENKSSNVSGYHLLNKIEVGGEGGWDYLFVDSEAHRLYVSHATKVVVIDTETDKIVGEIPNTNGVHGVAVAREFGRGFVSDGRDNAVTIFDLKTLKLLDTVKVGKNPDCIIYDSVSKRVFAFNRSDSTATAFDAKDGKNASTFDLGGHPEFAVADEKGMIYVNLDDKSQILAIDSRKPEIKNRWSVAPAEDCSGLAIDVKTRRLFAVCDNKKMIMMNADTGKVVAEVPIGDGPDAAGFDTGTHLVFSSNGEGSLTVAREDSNDKFSFLENVATQRGARTMAIDSKTHKVYLSTAQFGETPAPTAERPRPRPSIVPNSFVILVYGK
;
A
#
# COMPACT_ATOMS: atom_id res chain seq x y z
N MET A 1 99.84 47.55 -5.38
CA MET A 1 99.37 46.24 -4.93
C MET A 1 97.91 46.40 -4.61
N LYS A 2 97.09 45.58 -5.14
CA LYS A 2 95.64 45.48 -5.14
C LYS A 2 94.93 46.17 -6.30
N ILE A 3 94.50 45.30 -7.17
CA ILE A 3 93.74 45.48 -8.39
C ILE A 3 92.25 45.61 -7.97
N LEU A 4 91.54 46.58 -8.50
CA LEU A 4 90.07 46.70 -8.34
C LEU A 4 89.45 46.49 -9.72
N THR A 5 88.75 45.38 -9.87
CA THR A 5 88.02 45.00 -11.07
C THR A 5 86.61 45.50 -10.97
N VAL A 6 86.17 46.35 -11.90
CA VAL A 6 84.79 46.78 -12.06
C VAL A 6 84.06 45.79 -12.97
N ARG A 7 82.95 45.19 -12.48
CA ARG A 7 82.08 44.34 -13.28
C ARG A 7 80.84 45.13 -13.71
N GLY A 8 80.69 45.20 -15.01
CA GLY A 8 79.47 45.79 -15.63
C GLY A 8 78.25 44.93 -15.45
N PHE A 9 77.11 45.57 -15.13
CA PHE A 9 75.82 45.00 -15.08
C PHE A 9 75.11 45.11 -16.44
N SER A 10 74.82 44.00 -17.08
CA SER A 10 74.00 43.92 -18.29
C SER A 10 72.56 43.67 -17.89
N LEU A 11 71.65 44.59 -18.21
CA LEU A 11 70.25 44.54 -17.94
C LEU A 11 69.54 43.75 -19.07
N ILE A 12 69.12 42.52 -18.80
CA ILE A 12 68.33 41.74 -19.73
C ILE A 12 66.88 41.92 -19.37
N THR A 13 66.11 42.57 -20.23
CA THR A 13 64.66 42.78 -20.12
C THR A 13 63.94 41.50 -20.57
N PHE A 14 63.32 40.79 -19.65
CA PHE A 14 62.44 39.68 -19.98
C PHE A 14 61.06 40.21 -20.26
N ILE A 15 60.59 40.06 -21.49
CA ILE A 15 59.15 40.27 -21.85
C ILE A 15 58.42 38.98 -21.56
N ILE A 16 57.54 38.97 -20.52
CA ILE A 16 56.63 37.85 -20.22
C ILE A 16 55.40 38.04 -21.06
N LEU A 17 55.22 37.18 -22.05
CA LEU A 17 53.98 37.05 -22.84
C LEU A 17 52.97 36.20 -22.05
N ALA A 18 51.99 36.83 -21.41
CA ALA A 18 50.94 36.12 -20.72
C ALA A 18 49.89 35.61 -21.74
N ALA A 19 49.95 34.32 -22.06
CA ALA A 19 48.93 33.64 -22.83
C ALA A 19 47.73 33.37 -21.90
N ALA A 20 46.64 34.11 -22.11
CA ALA A 20 45.35 33.82 -21.45
C ALA A 20 44.75 32.56 -22.06
N VAL A 21 44.84 31.44 -21.35
CA VAL A 21 44.11 30.23 -21.67
C VAL A 21 42.66 30.38 -21.17
N CYS A 22 41.77 30.76 -22.08
CA CYS A 22 40.34 30.78 -21.82
C CYS A 22 39.83 29.32 -21.84
N SER A 23 39.80 28.65 -20.67
CA SER A 23 39.13 27.36 -20.51
C SER A 23 37.63 27.57 -20.58
N ALA A 24 37.03 27.28 -21.72
CA ALA A 24 35.62 27.15 -21.86
C ALA A 24 35.14 25.95 -21.01
N GLN A 25 34.64 26.23 -19.82
CA GLN A 25 33.95 25.28 -18.97
C GLN A 25 32.63 24.93 -19.67
N LYS A 26 32.57 23.80 -20.36
CA LYS A 26 31.33 23.20 -20.83
C LYS A 26 30.48 22.91 -19.58
N SER A 27 29.48 23.74 -19.35
CA SER A 27 28.39 23.42 -18.44
C SER A 27 27.68 22.17 -18.97
N ILE A 28 27.90 21.05 -18.30
CA ILE A 28 27.05 19.85 -18.46
C ILE A 28 25.65 20.29 -18.01
N PRO A 29 24.63 20.18 -18.85
CA PRO A 29 23.29 20.42 -18.37
C PRO A 29 22.98 19.37 -17.29
N GLU A 30 22.89 19.77 -16.03
CA GLU A 30 22.24 18.99 -14.99
C GLU A 30 20.79 18.77 -15.42
N ASN A 31 20.55 17.66 -16.07
CA ASN A 31 19.21 17.15 -16.25
C ASN A 31 18.75 16.61 -14.87
N LYS A 32 18.40 17.51 -13.97
CA LYS A 32 17.61 17.19 -12.78
C LYS A 32 16.22 16.84 -13.28
N SER A 33 16.04 15.62 -13.76
CA SER A 33 14.76 14.96 -13.68
C SER A 33 14.38 15.04 -12.20
N SER A 34 13.44 15.92 -11.86
CA SER A 34 12.92 16.01 -10.50
C SER A 34 12.25 14.69 -10.21
N ASN A 35 12.88 13.85 -9.36
CA ASN A 35 12.30 12.59 -8.86
C ASN A 35 11.17 12.86 -7.85
N VAL A 36 10.34 13.86 -8.12
CA VAL A 36 9.23 14.26 -7.26
C VAL A 36 7.95 13.76 -7.91
N SER A 37 7.16 13.01 -7.18
CA SER A 37 5.89 12.46 -7.66
C SER A 37 4.82 13.54 -7.84
N GLY A 38 4.94 14.64 -7.10
CA GLY A 38 3.96 15.73 -7.01
C GLY A 38 2.83 15.47 -6.03
N TYR A 39 2.82 14.32 -5.34
CA TYR A 39 1.80 14.03 -4.35
C TYR A 39 1.97 14.89 -3.10
N HIS A 40 0.86 15.46 -2.64
CA HIS A 40 0.79 16.26 -1.42
C HIS A 40 -0.59 16.12 -0.77
N LEU A 41 -0.73 16.56 0.47
CA LEU A 41 -2.01 16.56 1.17
C LEU A 41 -2.97 17.55 0.50
N LEU A 42 -4.09 17.06 -0.03
CA LEU A 42 -5.16 17.85 -0.62
C LEU A 42 -6.24 18.20 0.41
N ASN A 43 -6.63 17.22 1.24
CA ASN A 43 -7.74 17.39 2.17
C ASN A 43 -7.61 16.45 3.38
N LYS A 44 -8.35 16.75 4.45
CA LYS A 44 -8.61 15.89 5.60
C LYS A 44 -10.10 15.75 5.81
N ILE A 45 -10.59 14.53 5.87
CA ILE A 45 -12.00 14.23 6.12
C ILE A 45 -12.12 13.77 7.57
N GLU A 46 -12.77 14.56 8.39
CA GLU A 46 -13.03 14.26 9.79
C GLU A 46 -14.09 13.14 9.86
N VAL A 47 -13.73 11.99 10.41
CA VAL A 47 -14.65 10.86 10.62
C VAL A 47 -15.07 10.80 12.09
N GLY A 48 -14.13 11.03 13.00
CA GLY A 48 -14.39 11.00 14.44
C GLY A 48 -14.71 9.60 14.96
N GLY A 49 -15.34 9.54 16.14
CA GLY A 49 -15.69 8.28 16.78
C GLY A 49 -14.55 7.65 17.59
N GLU A 50 -14.81 6.44 18.09
CA GLU A 50 -13.87 5.68 18.91
C GLU A 50 -13.56 4.32 18.27
N GLY A 51 -12.41 3.76 18.64
CA GLY A 51 -11.96 2.44 18.21
C GLY A 51 -10.88 2.50 17.13
N GLY A 52 -10.48 1.32 16.65
CA GLY A 52 -9.46 1.17 15.63
C GLY A 52 -10.04 1.17 14.22
N TRP A 53 -9.17 1.12 13.27
CA TRP A 53 -9.47 1.00 11.84
C TRP A 53 -8.51 0.00 11.21
N ASP A 54 -8.83 -0.39 9.97
CA ASP A 54 -8.00 -1.26 9.16
C ASP A 54 -8.08 -0.89 7.68
N TYR A 55 -8.44 -1.83 6.78
CA TYR A 55 -8.44 -1.57 5.34
C TYR A 55 -9.40 -0.47 4.92
N LEU A 56 -9.02 0.19 3.84
CA LEU A 56 -9.88 1.05 3.04
C LEU A 56 -10.12 0.40 1.68
N PHE A 57 -11.29 0.63 1.10
CA PHE A 57 -11.60 0.19 -0.24
C PHE A 57 -12.26 1.32 -1.04
N VAL A 58 -11.72 1.62 -2.24
CA VAL A 58 -12.33 2.61 -3.16
C VAL A 58 -13.07 1.89 -4.27
N ASP A 59 -14.35 2.19 -4.39
CA ASP A 59 -15.16 1.92 -5.57
C ASP A 59 -15.15 3.16 -6.48
N SER A 60 -14.16 3.26 -7.37
CA SER A 60 -13.98 4.40 -8.27
C SER A 60 -15.16 4.61 -9.22
N GLU A 61 -15.90 3.55 -9.59
CA GLU A 61 -17.06 3.64 -10.47
C GLU A 61 -18.29 4.26 -9.77
N ALA A 62 -18.47 3.94 -8.49
CA ALA A 62 -19.55 4.47 -7.69
C ALA A 62 -19.18 5.73 -6.91
N HIS A 63 -17.93 6.22 -7.04
CA HIS A 63 -17.37 7.34 -6.27
C HIS A 63 -17.52 7.16 -4.77
N ARG A 64 -17.20 5.93 -4.25
CA ARG A 64 -17.33 5.59 -2.83
C ARG A 64 -16.03 5.08 -2.25
N LEU A 65 -15.67 5.63 -1.11
CA LEU A 65 -14.63 5.10 -0.23
C LEU A 65 -15.31 4.43 0.96
N TYR A 66 -15.01 3.15 1.17
CA TYR A 66 -15.43 2.37 2.31
C TYR A 66 -14.28 2.33 3.32
N VAL A 67 -14.58 2.72 4.56
CA VAL A 67 -13.60 2.87 5.64
C VAL A 67 -13.99 1.97 6.80
N SER A 68 -13.18 0.97 7.11
CA SER A 68 -13.37 0.15 8.30
C SER A 68 -13.16 0.97 9.57
N HIS A 69 -14.10 0.94 10.52
CA HIS A 69 -13.99 1.67 11.78
C HIS A 69 -14.69 0.96 12.91
N ALA A 70 -13.94 0.30 13.76
CA ALA A 70 -14.41 -0.37 14.99
C ALA A 70 -15.48 -1.45 14.75
N THR A 71 -16.76 -1.05 14.70
CA THR A 71 -17.92 -1.95 14.56
C THR A 71 -18.81 -1.56 13.39
N LYS A 72 -18.31 -0.75 12.48
CA LYS A 72 -19.03 -0.26 11.31
C LYS A 72 -18.08 0.02 10.14
N VAL A 73 -18.64 0.11 8.95
CA VAL A 73 -17.98 0.71 7.80
C VAL A 73 -18.56 2.10 7.56
N VAL A 74 -17.72 3.12 7.49
CA VAL A 74 -18.12 4.48 7.09
C VAL A 74 -17.99 4.58 5.59
N VAL A 75 -19.00 5.14 4.92
CA VAL A 75 -19.01 5.33 3.46
C VAL A 75 -18.91 6.82 3.14
N ILE A 76 -17.87 7.16 2.36
CA ILE A 76 -17.54 8.53 1.97
C ILE A 76 -17.70 8.65 0.46
N ASP A 77 -18.30 9.73 0.00
CA ASP A 77 -18.35 10.10 -1.41
C ASP A 77 -17.02 10.78 -1.81
N THR A 78 -16.33 10.22 -2.80
CA THR A 78 -14.97 10.64 -3.19
C THR A 78 -14.93 11.91 -4.06
N GLU A 79 -16.07 12.37 -4.57
CA GLU A 79 -16.18 13.64 -5.30
C GLU A 79 -16.37 14.82 -4.35
N THR A 80 -17.17 14.61 -3.29
CA THR A 80 -17.53 15.66 -2.34
C THR A 80 -16.79 15.60 -1.01
N ASP A 81 -16.05 14.52 -0.77
CA ASP A 81 -15.35 14.19 0.49
C ASP A 81 -16.30 14.15 1.71
N LYS A 82 -17.58 13.81 1.50
CA LYS A 82 -18.59 13.78 2.56
C LYS A 82 -18.97 12.35 2.95
N ILE A 83 -19.22 12.14 4.24
CA ILE A 83 -19.83 10.92 4.72
C ILE A 83 -21.26 10.84 4.20
N VAL A 84 -21.60 9.77 3.47
CA VAL A 84 -22.90 9.55 2.84
C VAL A 84 -23.67 8.39 3.44
N GLY A 85 -23.06 7.63 4.34
CA GLY A 85 -23.73 6.53 5.02
C GLY A 85 -22.80 5.69 5.88
N GLU A 86 -23.39 4.67 6.50
CA GLU A 86 -22.67 3.70 7.33
C GLU A 86 -23.25 2.31 7.13
N ILE A 87 -22.43 1.28 7.30
CA ILE A 87 -22.85 -0.12 7.39
C ILE A 87 -22.60 -0.54 8.84
N PRO A 88 -23.62 -0.63 9.67
CA PRO A 88 -23.49 -0.93 11.11
C PRO A 88 -23.34 -2.43 11.37
N ASN A 89 -23.05 -2.80 12.63
CA ASN A 89 -23.03 -4.17 13.13
C ASN A 89 -21.97 -5.06 12.43
N THR A 90 -20.83 -4.49 12.10
CA THR A 90 -19.67 -5.20 11.53
C THR A 90 -18.58 -5.28 12.60
N ASN A 91 -18.71 -6.24 13.53
CA ASN A 91 -17.88 -6.29 14.73
C ASN A 91 -16.43 -6.69 14.41
N GLY A 92 -15.49 -5.79 14.73
CA GLY A 92 -14.08 -5.99 14.42
C GLY A 92 -13.87 -6.03 12.91
N VAL A 93 -14.49 -5.10 12.20
CA VAL A 93 -14.37 -4.96 10.75
C VAL A 93 -12.92 -4.77 10.34
N HIS A 94 -12.52 -5.52 9.30
CA HIS A 94 -11.23 -5.37 8.65
C HIS A 94 -11.38 -4.81 7.24
N GLY A 95 -11.92 -5.57 6.29
CA GLY A 95 -11.96 -5.21 4.88
C GLY A 95 -13.34 -5.15 4.26
N VAL A 96 -13.41 -4.55 3.07
CA VAL A 96 -14.61 -4.48 2.23
C VAL A 96 -14.27 -4.93 0.81
N ALA A 97 -15.17 -5.73 0.22
CA ALA A 97 -15.14 -6.09 -1.19
C ALA A 97 -16.47 -5.76 -1.87
N VAL A 98 -16.45 -5.53 -3.18
CA VAL A 98 -17.64 -5.12 -3.95
C VAL A 98 -17.82 -5.99 -5.18
N ALA A 99 -19.02 -6.55 -5.35
CA ALA A 99 -19.45 -7.24 -6.58
C ALA A 99 -20.62 -6.45 -7.22
N ARG A 100 -20.27 -5.43 -8.01
CA ARG A 100 -21.24 -4.47 -8.59
C ARG A 100 -22.31 -5.14 -9.44
N GLU A 101 -21.94 -6.16 -10.21
CA GLU A 101 -22.86 -6.90 -11.07
C GLU A 101 -23.99 -7.59 -10.32
N PHE A 102 -23.78 -7.87 -9.02
CA PHE A 102 -24.82 -8.41 -8.13
C PHE A 102 -25.44 -7.34 -7.23
N GLY A 103 -24.97 -6.09 -7.30
CA GLY A 103 -25.39 -5.01 -6.42
C GLY A 103 -25.03 -5.26 -4.95
N ARG A 104 -23.97 -6.01 -4.65
CA ARG A 104 -23.61 -6.47 -3.31
C ARG A 104 -22.22 -6.04 -2.90
N GLY A 105 -22.10 -5.68 -1.63
CA GLY A 105 -20.84 -5.51 -0.95
C GLY A 105 -20.68 -6.50 0.20
N PHE A 106 -19.46 -6.72 0.64
CA PHE A 106 -19.08 -7.74 1.62
C PHE A 106 -18.11 -7.11 2.61
N VAL A 107 -18.30 -7.40 3.89
CA VAL A 107 -17.46 -6.90 4.99
C VAL A 107 -16.92 -8.09 5.76
N SER A 108 -15.62 -8.14 5.99
CA SER A 108 -15.01 -9.14 6.88
C SER A 108 -15.15 -8.68 8.33
N ASP A 109 -15.89 -9.48 9.13
CA ASP A 109 -16.19 -9.21 10.54
C ASP A 109 -15.35 -10.14 11.42
N GLY A 110 -14.13 -9.69 11.74
CA GLY A 110 -13.12 -10.53 12.41
C GLY A 110 -13.61 -11.11 13.73
N ARG A 111 -14.29 -10.34 14.56
CA ARG A 111 -14.78 -10.82 15.87
C ARG A 111 -15.94 -11.80 15.76
N ASP A 112 -16.73 -11.71 14.70
CA ASP A 112 -17.90 -12.57 14.51
C ASP A 112 -17.59 -13.83 13.71
N ASN A 113 -16.36 -13.95 13.17
CA ASN A 113 -15.93 -15.04 12.27
C ASN A 113 -16.92 -15.17 11.11
N ALA A 114 -17.23 -14.06 10.48
CA ALA A 114 -18.29 -13.96 9.49
C ALA A 114 -17.96 -12.93 8.41
N VAL A 115 -18.70 -12.98 7.31
CA VAL A 115 -18.77 -11.93 6.31
C VAL A 115 -20.19 -11.41 6.24
N THR A 116 -20.37 -10.12 6.48
CA THR A 116 -21.63 -9.43 6.28
C THR A 116 -21.82 -9.08 4.81
N ILE A 117 -23.00 -9.40 4.24
CA ILE A 117 -23.41 -9.02 2.89
C ILE A 117 -24.34 -7.81 2.98
N PHE A 118 -24.10 -6.77 2.20
CA PHE A 118 -24.92 -5.57 2.16
C PHE A 118 -25.29 -5.16 0.73
N ASP A 119 -26.38 -4.42 0.62
CA ASP A 119 -26.83 -3.83 -0.65
C ASP A 119 -26.05 -2.56 -0.96
N LEU A 120 -25.42 -2.48 -2.14
CA LEU A 120 -24.57 -1.36 -2.51
C LEU A 120 -25.31 -0.02 -2.65
N LYS A 121 -26.61 -0.04 -3.00
CA LYS A 121 -27.39 1.18 -3.19
C LYS A 121 -27.89 1.76 -1.88
N THR A 122 -28.41 0.86 -1.00
CA THR A 122 -29.09 1.27 0.23
C THR A 122 -28.23 1.16 1.48
N LEU A 123 -27.06 0.50 1.39
CA LEU A 123 -26.14 0.15 2.47
C LEU A 123 -26.78 -0.74 3.57
N LYS A 124 -27.92 -1.33 3.29
CA LYS A 124 -28.62 -2.22 4.24
C LYS A 124 -28.01 -3.61 4.24
N LEU A 125 -27.94 -4.20 5.41
CA LEU A 125 -27.54 -5.59 5.59
C LEU A 125 -28.54 -6.51 4.90
N LEU A 126 -28.02 -7.50 4.17
CA LEU A 126 -28.81 -8.49 3.45
C LEU A 126 -28.72 -9.88 4.09
N ASP A 127 -27.50 -10.31 4.40
CA ASP A 127 -27.22 -11.66 4.89
C ASP A 127 -25.85 -11.72 5.58
N THR A 128 -25.52 -12.88 6.16
CA THR A 128 -24.23 -13.15 6.78
C THR A 128 -23.75 -14.55 6.43
N VAL A 129 -22.48 -14.67 6.02
CA VAL A 129 -21.81 -15.95 5.73
C VAL A 129 -20.84 -16.28 6.84
N LYS A 130 -20.96 -17.47 7.46
CA LYS A 130 -19.95 -17.97 8.40
C LYS A 130 -18.70 -18.40 7.65
N VAL A 131 -17.56 -17.96 8.15
CA VAL A 131 -16.22 -18.23 7.60
C VAL A 131 -15.27 -18.75 8.69
N GLY A 132 -13.98 -18.86 8.42
CA GLY A 132 -12.99 -19.21 9.43
C GLY A 132 -12.76 -18.11 10.47
N LYS A 133 -11.77 -18.30 11.35
CA LYS A 133 -11.52 -17.41 12.49
C LYS A 133 -10.80 -16.13 12.08
N ASN A 134 -11.34 -15.00 12.55
CA ASN A 134 -10.80 -13.67 12.30
C ASN A 134 -10.56 -13.43 10.80
N PRO A 135 -11.64 -13.40 9.97
CA PRO A 135 -11.51 -12.98 8.58
C PRO A 135 -10.96 -11.55 8.54
N ASP A 136 -9.86 -11.38 7.81
CA ASP A 136 -9.08 -10.17 7.69
C ASP A 136 -9.29 -9.59 6.27
N CYS A 137 -8.35 -9.80 5.37
CA CYS A 137 -8.50 -9.40 3.98
C CYS A 137 -9.69 -10.11 3.31
N ILE A 138 -10.39 -9.38 2.48
CA ILE A 138 -11.51 -9.89 1.69
C ILE A 138 -11.44 -9.34 0.27
N ILE A 139 -11.64 -10.18 -0.73
CA ILE A 139 -11.67 -9.75 -2.14
C ILE A 139 -12.83 -10.41 -2.89
N TYR A 140 -13.28 -9.76 -3.94
CA TYR A 140 -14.15 -10.33 -4.95
C TYR A 140 -13.36 -10.64 -6.22
N ASP A 141 -13.46 -11.87 -6.72
CA ASP A 141 -12.90 -12.24 -8.01
C ASP A 141 -13.99 -12.31 -9.08
N SER A 142 -13.89 -11.43 -10.07
CA SER A 142 -14.87 -11.29 -11.14
C SER A 142 -14.91 -12.47 -12.12
N VAL A 143 -13.86 -13.30 -12.16
CA VAL A 143 -13.76 -14.46 -13.05
C VAL A 143 -14.51 -15.66 -12.49
N SER A 144 -14.30 -15.98 -11.22
CA SER A 144 -15.01 -17.07 -10.53
C SER A 144 -16.36 -16.64 -9.99
N LYS A 145 -16.67 -15.33 -9.92
CA LYS A 145 -17.87 -14.75 -9.30
C LYS A 145 -17.96 -15.07 -7.81
N ARG A 146 -16.84 -15.24 -7.15
CA ARG A 146 -16.74 -15.63 -5.74
C ARG A 146 -16.06 -14.55 -4.91
N VAL A 147 -16.45 -14.51 -3.64
CA VAL A 147 -15.76 -13.76 -2.60
C VAL A 147 -14.81 -14.70 -1.88
N PHE A 148 -13.64 -14.19 -1.56
CA PHE A 148 -12.63 -14.89 -0.76
C PHE A 148 -12.38 -14.08 0.50
N ALA A 149 -12.69 -14.67 1.66
CA ALA A 149 -12.36 -14.14 2.97
C ALA A 149 -11.14 -14.91 3.51
N PHE A 150 -10.08 -14.18 3.83
CA PHE A 150 -8.83 -14.71 4.33
C PHE A 150 -8.83 -14.69 5.86
N ASN A 151 -8.88 -15.89 6.47
CA ASN A 151 -9.08 -16.08 7.90
C ASN A 151 -7.72 -16.18 8.61
N ARG A 152 -7.27 -15.06 9.16
CA ARG A 152 -5.92 -14.93 9.69
C ARG A 152 -5.62 -15.90 10.83
N SER A 153 -6.55 -16.03 11.80
CA SER A 153 -6.27 -16.76 13.05
C SER A 153 -6.23 -18.29 12.91
N ASP A 154 -6.81 -18.87 11.85
CA ASP A 154 -6.73 -20.30 11.56
C ASP A 154 -6.04 -20.64 10.24
N SER A 155 -5.37 -19.65 9.63
CA SER A 155 -4.55 -19.82 8.42
C SER A 155 -5.29 -20.43 7.24
N THR A 156 -6.57 -20.05 7.07
CA THR A 156 -7.45 -20.57 6.01
C THR A 156 -7.98 -19.46 5.12
N ALA A 157 -8.58 -19.82 4.00
CA ALA A 157 -9.46 -18.95 3.23
C ALA A 157 -10.81 -19.61 3.02
N THR A 158 -11.89 -18.82 3.09
CA THR A 158 -13.24 -19.26 2.77
C THR A 158 -13.69 -18.58 1.49
N ALA A 159 -14.05 -19.38 0.48
CA ALA A 159 -14.58 -18.91 -0.79
C ALA A 159 -16.10 -19.23 -0.88
N PHE A 160 -16.92 -18.26 -1.32
CA PHE A 160 -18.37 -18.44 -1.48
C PHE A 160 -18.89 -17.62 -2.67
N ASP A 161 -20.09 -17.97 -3.16
CA ASP A 161 -20.68 -17.31 -4.32
C ASP A 161 -21.12 -15.87 -3.96
N ALA A 162 -20.63 -14.87 -4.70
CA ALA A 162 -20.94 -13.46 -4.45
C ALA A 162 -22.42 -13.12 -4.68
N LYS A 163 -23.13 -13.91 -5.50
CA LYS A 163 -24.54 -13.69 -5.82
C LYS A 163 -25.46 -13.87 -4.61
N ASP A 164 -25.21 -14.85 -3.77
CA ASP A 164 -26.17 -15.24 -2.72
C ASP A 164 -25.53 -15.77 -1.43
N GLY A 165 -24.20 -15.69 -1.31
CA GLY A 165 -23.47 -16.15 -0.13
C GLY A 165 -23.39 -17.66 0.03
N LYS A 166 -23.85 -18.44 -0.96
CA LYS A 166 -23.88 -19.91 -0.88
C LYS A 166 -22.58 -20.57 -1.32
N ASN A 167 -22.57 -21.91 -1.25
CA ASN A 167 -21.45 -22.74 -1.68
C ASN A 167 -20.13 -22.37 -1.01
N ALA A 168 -20.20 -21.99 0.28
CA ALA A 168 -19.02 -21.68 1.08
C ALA A 168 -18.14 -22.91 1.25
N SER A 169 -16.85 -22.76 0.97
CA SER A 169 -15.83 -23.77 1.15
C SER A 169 -14.58 -23.18 1.73
N THR A 170 -14.05 -23.81 2.78
CA THR A 170 -12.82 -23.34 3.47
C THR A 170 -11.68 -24.29 3.14
N PHE A 171 -10.48 -23.74 2.90
CA PHE A 171 -9.27 -24.48 2.59
C PHE A 171 -8.06 -23.89 3.31
N ASP A 172 -7.08 -24.74 3.62
CA ASP A 172 -5.87 -24.39 4.36
C ASP A 172 -4.88 -23.63 3.48
N LEU A 173 -4.31 -22.55 4.02
CA LEU A 173 -3.26 -21.75 3.39
C LEU A 173 -1.86 -22.11 3.92
N GLY A 174 -1.77 -22.71 5.10
CA GLY A 174 -0.51 -23.11 5.74
C GLY A 174 0.31 -21.95 6.30
N GLY A 175 -0.28 -20.80 6.54
CA GLY A 175 0.32 -19.61 7.14
C GLY A 175 -0.68 -18.48 7.28
N HIS A 176 -0.30 -17.37 7.95
CA HIS A 176 -1.17 -16.25 8.24
C HIS A 176 -1.37 -15.38 7.00
N PRO A 177 -2.58 -15.38 6.40
CA PRO A 177 -2.86 -14.50 5.26
C PRO A 177 -2.98 -13.03 5.72
N GLU A 178 -2.41 -12.14 4.91
CA GLU A 178 -2.55 -10.69 5.01
C GLU A 178 -3.28 -10.14 3.78
N PHE A 179 -2.64 -9.36 2.96
CA PHE A 179 -3.28 -8.73 1.80
C PHE A 179 -3.37 -9.69 0.60
N ALA A 180 -4.47 -9.59 -0.15
CA ALA A 180 -4.68 -10.36 -1.37
C ALA A 180 -5.12 -9.47 -2.54
N VAL A 181 -4.75 -9.91 -3.76
CA VAL A 181 -5.15 -9.27 -5.03
C VAL A 181 -5.56 -10.33 -6.06
N ALA A 182 -6.50 -9.97 -6.95
CA ALA A 182 -6.91 -10.81 -8.08
C ALA A 182 -6.34 -10.26 -9.40
N ASP A 183 -6.01 -11.14 -10.35
CA ASP A 183 -5.41 -10.76 -11.63
C ASP A 183 -6.42 -10.59 -12.77
N GLU A 184 -7.72 -10.62 -12.47
CA GLU A 184 -8.81 -10.55 -13.45
C GLU A 184 -8.78 -11.67 -14.50
N LYS A 185 -7.95 -12.71 -14.31
CA LYS A 185 -7.81 -13.88 -15.18
C LYS A 185 -8.07 -15.20 -14.46
N GLY A 186 -8.38 -15.12 -13.16
CA GLY A 186 -8.74 -16.26 -12.33
C GLY A 186 -7.63 -16.73 -11.40
N MET A 187 -6.61 -15.91 -11.19
CA MET A 187 -5.61 -16.11 -10.16
C MET A 187 -5.76 -15.07 -9.06
N ILE A 188 -5.60 -15.51 -7.84
CA ILE A 188 -5.52 -14.70 -6.63
C ILE A 188 -4.13 -14.87 -6.03
N TYR A 189 -3.54 -13.77 -5.62
CA TYR A 189 -2.26 -13.76 -4.91
C TYR A 189 -2.49 -13.25 -3.51
N VAL A 190 -1.90 -13.91 -2.49
CA VAL A 190 -2.03 -13.52 -1.08
C VAL A 190 -0.68 -13.64 -0.37
N ASN A 191 -0.33 -12.62 0.40
CA ASN A 191 0.81 -12.64 1.30
C ASN A 191 0.54 -13.58 2.48
N LEU A 192 1.53 -14.39 2.84
CA LEU A 192 1.62 -15.06 4.14
C LEU A 192 2.77 -14.40 4.90
N ASP A 193 2.44 -13.50 5.86
CA ASP A 193 3.44 -12.72 6.57
C ASP A 193 4.39 -13.60 7.39
N ASP A 194 3.86 -14.54 8.17
CA ASP A 194 4.62 -15.47 9.03
C ASP A 194 5.50 -16.48 8.27
N LYS A 195 5.36 -16.56 6.93
CA LYS A 195 6.15 -17.44 6.06
C LYS A 195 7.05 -16.68 5.09
N SER A 196 6.90 -15.36 4.99
CA SER A 196 7.56 -14.55 3.96
C SER A 196 7.36 -15.14 2.57
N GLN A 197 6.09 -15.44 2.24
CA GLN A 197 5.66 -16.08 1.00
C GLN A 197 4.47 -15.35 0.37
N ILE A 198 4.36 -15.49 -0.96
CA ILE A 198 3.13 -15.20 -1.69
C ILE A 198 2.58 -16.52 -2.24
N LEU A 199 1.28 -16.76 -2.00
CA LEU A 199 0.54 -17.86 -2.62
C LEU A 199 -0.10 -17.40 -3.92
N ALA A 200 -0.12 -18.27 -4.93
CA ALA A 200 -0.94 -18.14 -6.12
C ALA A 200 -2.06 -19.19 -6.08
N ILE A 201 -3.31 -18.74 -6.09
CA ILE A 201 -4.51 -19.56 -5.91
C ILE A 201 -5.37 -19.47 -7.18
N ASP A 202 -5.81 -20.63 -7.70
CA ASP A 202 -6.83 -20.67 -8.76
C ASP A 202 -8.20 -20.35 -8.15
N SER A 203 -8.84 -19.25 -8.56
CA SER A 203 -10.12 -18.80 -8.01
C SER A 203 -11.31 -19.66 -8.43
N ARG A 204 -11.23 -20.32 -9.59
CA ARG A 204 -12.30 -21.18 -10.12
C ARG A 204 -12.42 -22.49 -9.34
N LYS A 205 -11.25 -22.99 -8.88
CA LYS A 205 -11.14 -24.20 -8.07
C LYS A 205 -10.27 -23.86 -6.88
N PRO A 206 -10.79 -23.26 -5.78
CA PRO A 206 -9.95 -22.74 -4.70
C PRO A 206 -8.82 -23.70 -4.31
N GLU A 207 -7.69 -23.59 -5.01
CA GLU A 207 -6.55 -24.49 -4.96
C GLU A 207 -5.25 -23.69 -5.08
N ILE A 208 -4.31 -23.95 -4.18
CA ILE A 208 -2.99 -23.32 -4.22
C ILE A 208 -2.19 -23.94 -5.37
N LYS A 209 -1.83 -23.12 -6.34
CA LYS A 209 -1.00 -23.53 -7.47
C LYS A 209 0.48 -23.37 -7.20
N ASN A 210 0.85 -22.30 -6.51
CA ASN A 210 2.26 -22.02 -6.21
C ASN A 210 2.41 -21.37 -4.83
N ARG A 211 3.60 -21.53 -4.27
CA ARG A 211 4.12 -20.87 -3.08
C ARG A 211 5.47 -20.28 -3.42
N TRP A 212 5.61 -18.97 -3.33
CA TRP A 212 6.82 -18.27 -3.72
C TRP A 212 7.43 -17.54 -2.54
N SER A 213 8.74 -17.67 -2.36
CA SER A 213 9.49 -16.87 -1.40
C SER A 213 9.55 -15.41 -1.87
N VAL A 214 9.39 -14.48 -0.95
CA VAL A 214 9.56 -13.03 -1.21
C VAL A 214 11.00 -12.57 -1.01
N ALA A 215 11.92 -13.47 -0.64
CA ALA A 215 13.31 -13.09 -0.38
C ALA A 215 13.91 -12.25 -1.53
N PRO A 216 14.65 -11.18 -1.24
CA PRO A 216 15.25 -10.83 0.06
C PRO A 216 14.35 -9.98 0.99
N ALA A 217 13.06 -9.87 0.69
CA ALA A 217 12.08 -9.23 1.58
C ALA A 217 11.59 -10.21 2.66
N GLU A 218 11.04 -9.69 3.76
CA GLU A 218 10.58 -10.46 4.92
C GLU A 218 9.28 -9.87 5.45
N ASP A 219 8.36 -10.75 5.89
CA ASP A 219 7.12 -10.38 6.58
C ASP A 219 6.33 -9.31 5.81
N CYS A 220 5.90 -9.67 4.59
CA CYS A 220 5.19 -8.73 3.72
C CYS A 220 3.70 -8.68 4.08
N SER A 221 3.18 -7.48 4.29
CA SER A 221 1.77 -7.20 4.57
C SER A 221 1.01 -6.79 3.31
N GLY A 222 1.19 -5.57 2.81
CA GLY A 222 0.48 -5.04 1.67
C GLY A 222 0.89 -5.69 0.34
N LEU A 223 -0.08 -5.82 -0.57
CA LEU A 223 0.12 -6.39 -1.90
C LEU A 223 -0.68 -5.61 -2.93
N ALA A 224 -0.06 -5.29 -4.07
CA ALA A 224 -0.72 -4.70 -5.23
C ALA A 224 -0.31 -5.44 -6.51
N ILE A 225 -1.07 -5.26 -7.58
CA ILE A 225 -0.79 -5.89 -8.88
C ILE A 225 -0.97 -4.90 -10.03
N ASP A 226 -0.01 -4.90 -10.98
CA ASP A 226 -0.30 -4.47 -12.35
C ASP A 226 -0.75 -5.70 -13.16
N VAL A 227 -2.05 -5.76 -13.45
CA VAL A 227 -2.64 -6.87 -14.21
C VAL A 227 -2.17 -6.91 -15.67
N LYS A 228 -1.74 -5.77 -16.20
CA LYS A 228 -1.27 -5.63 -17.59
C LYS A 228 0.14 -6.20 -17.76
N THR A 229 1.07 -5.79 -16.93
CA THR A 229 2.47 -6.24 -16.94
C THR A 229 2.68 -7.53 -16.16
N ARG A 230 1.68 -7.93 -15.36
CA ARG A 230 1.71 -9.08 -14.45
C ARG A 230 2.84 -8.96 -13.43
N ARG A 231 2.88 -7.82 -12.75
CA ARG A 231 3.82 -7.53 -11.67
C ARG A 231 3.06 -7.35 -10.37
N LEU A 232 3.52 -8.10 -9.38
CA LEU A 232 3.10 -7.94 -7.98
C LEU A 232 4.05 -6.97 -7.29
N PHE A 233 3.51 -6.13 -6.42
CA PHE A 233 4.26 -5.22 -5.57
C PHE A 233 3.92 -5.54 -4.12
N ALA A 234 4.88 -6.02 -3.35
CA ALA A 234 4.70 -6.34 -1.94
C ALA A 234 5.55 -5.43 -1.07
N VAL A 235 4.95 -4.89 0.01
CA VAL A 235 5.63 -4.05 1.00
C VAL A 235 5.88 -4.86 2.27
N CYS A 236 7.09 -4.78 2.82
CA CYS A 236 7.59 -5.75 3.78
C CYS A 236 8.30 -5.08 4.95
N ASP A 237 8.24 -5.69 6.14
CA ASP A 237 8.70 -5.12 7.42
C ASP A 237 10.20 -4.78 7.46
N ASN A 238 11.01 -5.45 6.65
CA ASN A 238 12.42 -5.10 6.51
C ASN A 238 12.68 -3.88 5.60
N LYS A 239 11.67 -2.98 5.45
CA LYS A 239 11.71 -1.70 4.73
C LYS A 239 12.02 -1.87 3.25
N LYS A 240 11.46 -2.90 2.65
CA LYS A 240 11.58 -3.18 1.23
C LYS A 240 10.21 -3.23 0.57
N MET A 241 10.11 -2.65 -0.61
CA MET A 241 9.05 -2.97 -1.56
C MET A 241 9.68 -3.74 -2.70
N ILE A 242 9.17 -4.94 -2.96
CA ILE A 242 9.63 -5.78 -4.06
C ILE A 242 8.65 -5.75 -5.22
N MET A 243 9.20 -5.87 -6.43
CA MET A 243 8.47 -6.20 -7.65
C MET A 243 8.71 -7.67 -7.98
N MET A 244 7.63 -8.45 -8.13
CA MET A 244 7.68 -9.88 -8.43
C MET A 244 6.91 -10.19 -9.72
N ASN A 245 7.43 -11.08 -10.53
CA ASN A 245 6.71 -11.61 -11.68
C ASN A 245 5.60 -12.58 -11.22
N ALA A 246 4.34 -12.26 -11.53
CA ALA A 246 3.15 -13.00 -11.09
C ALA A 246 2.97 -14.38 -11.75
N ASP A 247 3.74 -14.72 -12.79
CA ASP A 247 3.68 -16.01 -13.45
C ASP A 247 4.74 -16.99 -12.93
N THR A 248 5.88 -16.45 -12.50
CA THR A 248 7.04 -17.26 -12.11
C THR A 248 7.39 -17.19 -10.63
N GLY A 249 6.87 -16.18 -9.90
CA GLY A 249 7.24 -15.90 -8.51
C GLY A 249 8.66 -15.35 -8.34
N LYS A 250 9.31 -14.93 -9.43
CA LYS A 250 10.66 -14.35 -9.34
C LYS A 250 10.59 -12.89 -8.90
N VAL A 251 11.30 -12.54 -7.82
CA VAL A 251 11.57 -11.13 -7.47
C VAL A 251 12.52 -10.56 -8.52
N VAL A 252 12.11 -9.49 -9.18
CA VAL A 252 12.83 -8.87 -10.31
C VAL A 252 13.47 -7.54 -9.95
N ALA A 253 12.93 -6.83 -8.97
CA ALA A 253 13.48 -5.57 -8.49
C ALA A 253 13.03 -5.27 -7.04
N GLU A 254 13.73 -4.35 -6.37
CA GLU A 254 13.35 -3.85 -5.05
C GLU A 254 13.69 -2.35 -4.91
N VAL A 255 12.95 -1.65 -4.04
CA VAL A 255 13.26 -0.29 -3.60
C VAL A 255 13.08 -0.17 -2.09
N PRO A 256 13.80 0.78 -1.44
CA PRO A 256 13.59 1.06 -0.03
C PRO A 256 12.24 1.77 0.19
N ILE A 257 11.61 1.51 1.35
CA ILE A 257 10.39 2.17 1.81
C ILE A 257 10.53 2.65 3.25
N GLY A 258 9.53 3.37 3.77
CA GLY A 258 9.46 3.80 5.17
C GLY A 258 9.25 2.65 6.15
N ASP A 259 9.22 2.98 7.44
CA ASP A 259 9.09 2.02 8.54
C ASP A 259 7.62 1.69 8.87
N GLY A 260 7.36 0.42 9.18
CA GLY A 260 6.02 -0.09 9.48
C GLY A 260 5.06 0.01 8.29
N PRO A 261 5.42 -0.53 7.13
CA PRO A 261 4.52 -0.58 5.98
C PRO A 261 3.35 -1.50 6.28
N ASP A 262 2.18 -1.21 5.69
CA ASP A 262 0.99 -2.05 5.87
C ASP A 262 0.21 -2.24 4.56
N ALA A 263 -0.03 -1.18 3.81
CA ALA A 263 -0.71 -1.30 2.52
C ALA A 263 0.19 -0.95 1.34
N ALA A 264 -0.01 -1.66 0.24
CA ALA A 264 0.55 -1.38 -1.08
C ALA A 264 -0.56 -0.97 -2.04
N GLY A 265 -0.24 -0.14 -3.02
CA GLY A 265 -1.17 0.25 -4.08
C GLY A 265 -0.45 0.47 -5.40
N PHE A 266 -1.13 0.18 -6.50
CA PHE A 266 -0.67 0.45 -7.85
C PHE A 266 -1.70 1.28 -8.60
N ASP A 267 -1.28 2.41 -9.13
CA ASP A 267 -2.11 3.25 -9.98
C ASP A 267 -1.79 2.98 -11.45
N THR A 268 -2.71 2.32 -12.13
CA THR A 268 -2.58 1.91 -13.53
C THR A 268 -2.48 3.08 -14.51
N GLY A 269 -3.02 4.26 -14.14
CA GLY A 269 -3.01 5.45 -14.98
C GLY A 269 -1.68 6.19 -14.98
N THR A 270 -0.96 6.15 -13.86
CA THR A 270 0.31 6.86 -13.69
C THR A 270 1.51 5.93 -13.60
N HIS A 271 1.31 4.62 -13.51
CA HIS A 271 2.34 3.61 -13.24
C HIS A 271 3.08 3.85 -11.91
N LEU A 272 2.41 4.51 -10.94
CA LEU A 272 2.97 4.72 -9.61
C LEU A 272 2.59 3.59 -8.68
N VAL A 273 3.55 3.23 -7.85
CA VAL A 273 3.43 2.24 -6.78
C VAL A 273 3.59 2.95 -5.46
N PHE A 274 2.74 2.63 -4.51
CA PHE A 274 2.71 3.29 -3.21
C PHE A 274 2.88 2.29 -2.07
N SER A 275 3.57 2.71 -1.03
CA SER A 275 3.61 2.06 0.28
C SER A 275 3.23 3.07 1.36
N SER A 276 2.18 2.78 2.11
CA SER A 276 1.83 3.58 3.30
C SER A 276 2.56 3.04 4.52
N ASN A 277 3.31 3.91 5.20
CA ASN A 277 4.22 3.54 6.27
C ASN A 277 3.79 4.16 7.60
N GLY A 278 3.68 3.34 8.64
CA GLY A 278 3.19 3.74 9.96
C GLY A 278 4.02 4.81 10.66
N GLU A 279 5.27 5.00 10.29
CA GLU A 279 6.12 6.09 10.77
C GLU A 279 5.58 7.49 10.41
N GLY A 280 4.74 7.59 9.37
CA GLY A 280 4.19 8.85 8.86
C GLY A 280 4.78 9.24 7.51
N SER A 281 4.95 8.29 6.61
CA SER A 281 5.36 8.55 5.23
C SER A 281 4.53 7.72 4.23
N LEU A 282 4.42 8.24 3.00
CA LEU A 282 3.93 7.55 1.83
C LEU A 282 5.09 7.43 0.85
N THR A 283 5.64 6.23 0.71
CA THR A 283 6.66 5.98 -0.31
C THR A 283 6.00 5.91 -1.67
N VAL A 284 6.55 6.66 -2.62
CA VAL A 284 6.14 6.65 -4.02
C VAL A 284 7.28 6.10 -4.86
N ALA A 285 6.98 5.07 -5.64
CA ALA A 285 7.87 4.49 -6.64
C ALA A 285 7.18 4.49 -8.00
N ARG A 286 7.91 4.22 -9.07
CA ARG A 286 7.36 4.14 -10.42
C ARG A 286 7.80 2.83 -11.09
N GLU A 287 6.85 2.11 -11.66
CA GLU A 287 7.15 1.03 -12.58
C GLU A 287 7.65 1.62 -13.91
N ASP A 288 8.95 1.50 -14.15
CA ASP A 288 9.59 2.01 -15.37
C ASP A 288 9.48 1.02 -16.54
N SER A 289 9.47 -0.27 -16.22
CA SER A 289 9.27 -1.39 -17.15
C SER A 289 8.99 -2.68 -16.39
N ASN A 290 8.72 -3.78 -17.10
CA ASN A 290 8.41 -5.08 -16.49
C ASN A 290 9.42 -5.59 -15.45
N ASP A 291 10.68 -5.18 -15.50
CA ASP A 291 11.73 -5.67 -14.60
C ASP A 291 12.50 -4.53 -13.93
N LYS A 292 11.98 -3.31 -14.01
CA LYS A 292 12.60 -2.14 -13.42
C LYS A 292 11.56 -1.25 -12.77
N PHE A 293 11.80 -0.90 -11.51
CA PHE A 293 11.06 0.14 -10.87
C PHE A 293 11.95 1.01 -9.98
N SER A 294 11.61 2.27 -9.85
CA SER A 294 12.47 3.29 -9.26
C SER A 294 11.76 3.97 -8.10
N PHE A 295 12.48 4.11 -6.98
CA PHE A 295 12.09 5.00 -5.90
C PHE A 295 12.03 6.44 -6.41
N LEU A 296 10.96 7.18 -6.11
CA LEU A 296 10.83 8.59 -6.40
C LEU A 296 11.03 9.44 -5.15
N GLU A 297 10.20 9.24 -4.13
CA GLU A 297 10.26 10.00 -2.88
C GLU A 297 9.48 9.35 -1.74
N ASN A 298 9.71 9.85 -0.52
CA ASN A 298 8.82 9.66 0.62
C ASN A 298 8.06 10.97 0.88
N VAL A 299 6.76 10.96 0.65
CA VAL A 299 5.87 12.08 0.97
C VAL A 299 5.52 12.02 2.45
N ALA A 300 5.70 13.12 3.18
CA ALA A 300 5.34 13.17 4.59
C ALA A 300 3.83 13.00 4.79
N THR A 301 3.46 12.12 5.71
CA THR A 301 2.06 11.91 6.14
C THR A 301 1.94 12.09 7.65
N GLN A 302 0.87 11.58 8.24
CA GLN A 302 0.70 11.56 9.69
C GLN A 302 1.10 10.19 10.24
N ARG A 303 1.77 10.14 11.39
CA ARG A 303 2.06 8.88 12.09
C ARG A 303 0.82 8.00 12.18
N GLY A 304 0.97 6.71 11.93
CA GLY A 304 -0.11 5.74 11.94
C GLY A 304 -0.93 5.68 10.65
N ALA A 305 -0.65 6.53 9.63
CA ALA A 305 -1.28 6.48 8.33
C ALA A 305 -0.68 5.32 7.49
N ARG A 306 -0.98 4.09 7.88
CA ARG A 306 -0.37 2.87 7.34
C ARG A 306 -1.28 2.10 6.38
N THR A 307 -2.60 2.25 6.50
CA THR A 307 -3.57 1.64 5.59
C THR A 307 -4.02 2.65 4.55
N MET A 308 -4.19 2.20 3.31
CA MET A 308 -4.56 3.10 2.21
C MET A 308 -5.45 2.43 1.17
N ALA A 309 -6.10 3.26 0.35
CA ALA A 309 -6.72 2.87 -0.91
C ALA A 309 -6.45 3.92 -1.98
N ILE A 310 -6.45 3.50 -3.25
CA ILE A 310 -6.22 4.37 -4.41
C ILE A 310 -7.49 4.45 -5.24
N ASP A 311 -7.89 5.65 -5.61
CA ASP A 311 -8.88 5.88 -6.64
C ASP A 311 -8.19 5.95 -8.01
N SER A 312 -8.34 4.92 -8.81
CA SER A 312 -7.71 4.81 -10.12
C SER A 312 -8.21 5.82 -11.17
N LYS A 313 -9.37 6.47 -10.94
CA LYS A 313 -9.91 7.49 -11.83
C LYS A 313 -9.38 8.89 -11.52
N THR A 314 -9.28 9.23 -10.24
CA THR A 314 -8.84 10.56 -9.79
C THR A 314 -7.36 10.57 -9.41
N HIS A 315 -6.72 9.39 -9.33
CA HIS A 315 -5.34 9.19 -8.86
C HIS A 315 -5.12 9.66 -7.41
N LYS A 316 -6.20 9.81 -6.62
CA LYS A 316 -6.12 10.16 -5.21
C LYS A 316 -5.76 8.94 -4.38
N VAL A 317 -4.96 9.15 -3.34
CA VAL A 317 -4.61 8.16 -2.32
C VAL A 317 -5.27 8.58 -1.01
N TYR A 318 -6.06 7.68 -0.44
CA TYR A 318 -6.73 7.86 0.85
C TYR A 318 -6.00 7.08 1.92
N LEU A 319 -5.68 7.73 3.02
CA LEU A 319 -4.94 7.15 4.16
C LEU A 319 -5.76 7.36 5.44
N SER A 320 -5.91 6.32 6.24
CA SER A 320 -6.59 6.42 7.52
C SER A 320 -5.60 6.60 8.68
N THR A 321 -5.90 7.50 9.59
CA THR A 321 -5.11 7.70 10.81
C THR A 321 -5.92 8.43 11.89
N ALA A 322 -5.31 8.58 13.09
CA ALA A 322 -5.86 9.36 14.19
C ALA A 322 -4.73 10.08 14.92
N GLN A 323 -5.07 10.87 15.92
CA GLN A 323 -4.08 11.35 16.89
C GLN A 323 -3.84 10.28 17.95
N PHE A 324 -2.60 10.17 18.40
CA PHE A 324 -2.19 9.21 19.41
C PHE A 324 -1.74 9.94 20.67
N GLY A 325 -2.15 9.41 21.82
CA GLY A 325 -1.64 9.79 23.12
C GLY A 325 -0.21 9.29 23.34
N GLU A 326 0.27 9.44 24.56
CA GLU A 326 1.58 8.91 24.95
C GLU A 326 1.60 7.38 24.84
N THR A 327 2.74 6.84 24.42
CA THR A 327 2.95 5.39 24.44
C THR A 327 3.23 4.97 25.89
N PRO A 328 2.44 4.07 26.47
CA PRO A 328 2.69 3.58 27.81
C PRO A 328 4.07 2.94 27.97
N ALA A 329 4.63 2.93 29.16
CA ALA A 329 5.87 2.22 29.42
C ALA A 329 5.70 0.72 29.17
N PRO A 330 6.69 0.03 28.57
CA PRO A 330 6.67 -1.42 28.40
C PRO A 330 6.52 -2.15 29.75
N THR A 331 5.73 -3.24 29.76
CA THR A 331 5.62 -4.17 30.89
C THR A 331 5.99 -5.58 30.44
N ALA A 332 6.16 -6.51 31.38
CA ALA A 332 6.44 -7.91 31.03
C ALA A 332 5.32 -8.52 30.19
N GLU A 333 4.05 -8.16 30.48
CA GLU A 333 2.87 -8.65 29.76
C GLU A 333 2.64 -7.89 28.42
N ARG A 334 3.18 -6.67 28.32
CA ARG A 334 3.08 -5.80 27.12
C ARG A 334 4.43 -5.18 26.79
N PRO A 335 5.36 -5.96 26.22
CA PRO A 335 6.71 -5.46 25.92
C PRO A 335 6.74 -4.38 24.82
N ARG A 336 5.67 -4.29 23.99
CA ARG A 336 5.50 -3.27 22.95
C ARG A 336 4.09 -2.68 23.03
N PRO A 337 3.83 -1.80 24.03
CA PRO A 337 2.51 -1.20 24.17
C PRO A 337 2.24 -0.23 23.02
N ARG A 338 1.00 -0.23 22.54
CA ARG A 338 0.54 0.76 21.55
C ARG A 338 0.02 2.01 22.29
N PRO A 339 0.23 3.23 21.75
CA PRO A 339 -0.38 4.43 22.29
C PRO A 339 -1.91 4.34 22.20
N SER A 340 -2.60 5.03 23.09
CA SER A 340 -4.05 5.20 22.98
C SER A 340 -4.40 6.09 21.79
N ILE A 341 -5.54 5.82 21.16
CA ILE A 341 -6.13 6.72 20.17
C ILE A 341 -6.84 7.84 20.93
N VAL A 342 -6.60 9.09 20.53
CA VAL A 342 -7.34 10.23 21.07
C VAL A 342 -8.79 10.17 20.57
N PRO A 343 -9.79 10.19 21.44
CA PRO A 343 -11.20 10.12 21.04
C PRO A 343 -11.56 11.18 19.97
N ASN A 344 -12.40 10.81 19.02
CA ASN A 344 -12.88 11.67 17.93
C ASN A 344 -11.80 12.24 17.00
N SER A 345 -10.57 11.70 17.04
CA SER A 345 -9.47 12.19 16.18
C SER A 345 -9.27 11.39 14.90
N PHE A 346 -10.12 10.40 14.62
CA PHE A 346 -10.01 9.57 13.42
C PHE A 346 -10.32 10.38 12.16
N VAL A 347 -9.42 10.33 11.18
CA VAL A 347 -9.47 11.11 9.93
C VAL A 347 -9.03 10.28 8.74
N ILE A 348 -9.51 10.67 7.57
CA ILE A 348 -8.97 10.23 6.29
C ILE A 348 -8.17 11.37 5.68
N LEU A 349 -6.91 11.11 5.39
CA LEU A 349 -6.03 12.02 4.66
C LEU A 349 -6.19 11.75 3.17
N VAL A 350 -6.38 12.78 2.36
CA VAL A 350 -6.51 12.70 0.91
C VAL A 350 -5.27 13.29 0.27
N TYR A 351 -4.50 12.44 -0.42
CA TYR A 351 -3.30 12.84 -1.16
C TYR A 351 -3.57 12.80 -2.65
N GLY A 352 -2.91 13.69 -3.41
CA GLY A 352 -2.99 13.76 -4.87
C GLY A 352 -2.01 14.77 -5.41
N LYS A 353 -2.08 15.03 -6.72
CA LYS A 353 -1.26 16.02 -7.45
C LYS A 353 -1.98 17.32 -7.63
#